data_bbdd67149eb6a9acf0d6c4a9c6073b72
#
_entry.id   bbdd67149eb6a9acf0d6c4a9c6073b72
#
_cell.length_a   1.000
_cell.length_b   1.000
_cell.length_c   1.000
_cell.angle_alpha   90.00
_cell.angle_beta   90.00
_cell.angle_gamma   90.00
#
_symmetry.space_group_name_H-M   'P 1'
#
loop_
_entity.id
_entity.type
_entity.pdbx_description
1 polymer ?
#
loop_
_entity_poly.entity_id
_entity_poly.type
_entity_poly.pdbx_seq_one_letter_code
_entity_poly.pdbx_strand_id
1 'polypeptide(L)'
;MKELDARLNLVVCQKSKVQDWVDHFKEHYHIEPFDLTNKKELENFLYWVDAKEGSKMGDSVMIGVINYDLIFRRKEFLELNDFTIILDESSLIQNEKTKRSEFILRLNPKNVIMLSGTVCGGKYENLWTQLHLLGWTISQDTYNKQYINWTLTKDDGSGIRHKIVNKDDPYKNVDRLKMKMREHGAVFMKTEECFDLPEQTFIQVNCDTTKEYRKFRKDSIITIQTDNKEVELVGDTILAKRQYLRMLCGQYNIDKLQSFLDLVHSTQDRLIVFYNFNEELNQLKSIAEALERPVSEVNGLVKDLDAYENEDNSITFVQYQAGSMGLNLQKANKIIYFTLPLLSEHFEQSKKRIHRIGQTNTCFYYLMICKNSIEEEIQKTLQMRKDFTDELFRESDLW
;
A
#
# COMPACT_ATOMS: atom_id res chain seq x y z
N MET A 1 4.82 21.13 13.54
CA MET A 1 3.63 21.82 14.08
C MET A 1 4.03 23.09 14.87
N LYS A 2 4.86 23.00 15.90
CA LYS A 2 5.29 24.21 16.66
C LYS A 2 6.04 25.23 15.80
N GLU A 3 6.82 24.78 14.82
CA GLU A 3 7.60 25.65 13.91
C GLU A 3 6.75 26.28 12.79
N LEU A 4 5.57 25.73 12.51
CA LEU A 4 4.71 26.22 11.43
C LEU A 4 3.70 27.28 11.87
N ASP A 5 3.76 27.71 13.13
CA ASP A 5 2.87 28.73 13.72
C ASP A 5 1.38 28.49 13.49
N ALA A 6 0.99 27.24 13.26
CA ALA A 6 -0.43 26.84 13.13
C ALA A 6 -0.91 26.21 14.44
N ARG A 7 -1.86 26.87 15.06
CA ARG A 7 -2.46 26.40 16.33
C ARG A 7 -3.44 25.25 16.12
N LEU A 8 -4.05 25.19 14.96
CA LEU A 8 -5.01 24.17 14.57
C LEU A 8 -4.37 23.17 13.62
N ASN A 9 -4.42 21.89 13.98
CA ASN A 9 -3.81 20.83 13.19
C ASN A 9 -4.81 19.69 12.98
N LEU A 10 -4.95 19.25 11.73
CA LEU A 10 -5.82 18.16 11.33
C LEU A 10 -4.99 17.02 10.75
N VAL A 11 -4.95 15.89 11.44
CA VAL A 11 -4.29 14.68 10.99
C VAL A 11 -5.30 13.79 10.30
N VAL A 12 -5.02 13.43 9.04
CA VAL A 12 -5.84 12.51 8.25
C VAL A 12 -5.03 11.26 7.99
N CYS A 13 -5.53 10.11 8.47
CA CYS A 13 -4.81 8.84 8.40
C CYS A 13 -5.73 7.69 7.99
N GLN A 14 -5.20 6.47 7.93
CA GLN A 14 -6.01 5.27 7.77
C GLN A 14 -6.83 5.01 9.05
N LYS A 15 -8.01 4.37 8.92
CA LYS A 15 -8.89 4.06 10.05
C LYS A 15 -8.16 3.30 11.17
N SER A 16 -7.33 2.33 10.82
CA SER A 16 -6.54 1.53 11.77
C SER A 16 -5.43 2.32 12.48
N LYS A 17 -5.15 3.56 12.04
CA LYS A 17 -4.06 4.40 12.56
C LYS A 17 -4.56 5.57 13.42
N VAL A 18 -5.87 5.76 13.53
CA VAL A 18 -6.43 6.85 14.33
C VAL A 18 -5.97 6.75 15.78
N GLN A 19 -6.10 5.58 16.40
CA GLN A 19 -5.68 5.38 17.78
C GLN A 19 -4.17 5.53 17.96
N ASP A 20 -3.37 4.99 17.02
CA ASP A 20 -1.89 5.11 17.06
C ASP A 20 -1.46 6.60 17.08
N TRP A 21 -2.11 7.46 16.26
CA TRP A 21 -1.84 8.89 16.27
C TRP A 21 -2.30 9.59 17.56
N VAL A 22 -3.47 9.20 18.10
CA VAL A 22 -3.97 9.72 19.38
C VAL A 22 -2.98 9.39 20.50
N ASP A 23 -2.56 8.14 20.61
CA ASP A 23 -1.64 7.66 21.63
C ASP A 23 -0.26 8.32 21.48
N HIS A 24 0.24 8.45 20.24
CA HIS A 24 1.50 9.11 19.96
C HIS A 24 1.56 10.56 20.49
N PHE A 25 0.52 11.34 20.29
CA PHE A 25 0.49 12.71 20.81
C PHE A 25 0.40 12.77 22.34
N LYS A 26 -0.34 11.84 22.95
CA LYS A 26 -0.43 11.74 24.41
C LYS A 26 0.90 11.36 25.04
N GLU A 27 1.51 10.30 24.54
CA GLU A 27 2.72 9.71 25.14
C GLU A 27 3.96 10.58 24.93
N HIS A 28 4.15 11.11 23.72
CA HIS A 28 5.39 11.81 23.37
C HIS A 28 5.32 13.33 23.52
N TYR A 29 4.13 13.92 23.44
CA TYR A 29 3.97 15.37 23.45
C TYR A 29 3.09 15.88 24.60
N HIS A 30 2.46 14.99 25.36
CA HIS A 30 1.52 15.30 26.44
C HIS A 30 0.38 16.21 25.96
N ILE A 31 -0.09 16.02 24.73
CA ILE A 31 -1.21 16.71 24.12
C ILE A 31 -2.37 15.74 24.00
N GLU A 32 -3.57 16.11 24.46
CA GLU A 32 -4.80 15.37 24.24
C GLU A 32 -5.40 15.75 22.89
N PRO A 33 -5.29 14.89 21.83
CA PRO A 33 -5.93 15.17 20.56
C PRO A 33 -7.40 14.76 20.59
N PHE A 34 -8.20 15.35 19.72
CA PHE A 34 -9.60 14.98 19.53
C PHE A 34 -9.68 13.82 18.52
N ASP A 35 -10.29 12.70 18.88
CA ASP A 35 -10.68 11.64 17.94
C ASP A 35 -11.95 12.06 17.20
N LEU A 36 -11.78 12.65 16.02
CA LEU A 36 -12.87 13.18 15.21
C LEU A 36 -13.68 12.08 14.48
N THR A 37 -13.38 10.81 14.69
CA THR A 37 -14.26 9.70 14.29
C THR A 37 -15.47 9.63 15.21
N ASN A 38 -15.32 10.07 16.46
CA ASN A 38 -16.39 10.20 17.43
C ASN A 38 -17.14 11.53 17.22
N LYS A 39 -18.47 11.45 17.11
CA LYS A 39 -19.31 12.63 16.87
C LYS A 39 -19.23 13.67 17.99
N LYS A 40 -19.20 13.23 19.24
CA LYS A 40 -19.10 14.12 20.40
C LYS A 40 -17.78 14.87 20.46
N GLU A 41 -16.68 14.17 20.18
CA GLU A 41 -15.34 14.77 20.10
C GLU A 41 -15.24 15.77 18.94
N LEU A 42 -15.87 15.48 17.79
CA LEU A 42 -15.98 16.42 16.68
C LEU A 42 -16.73 17.70 17.09
N GLU A 43 -17.88 17.57 17.76
CA GLU A 43 -18.67 18.73 18.27
C GLU A 43 -17.84 19.57 19.25
N ASN A 44 -17.12 18.92 20.16
CA ASN A 44 -16.19 19.59 21.07
C ASN A 44 -15.07 20.32 20.34
N PHE A 45 -14.44 19.65 19.36
CA PHE A 45 -13.38 20.24 18.56
C PHE A 45 -13.84 21.51 17.84
N LEU A 46 -14.98 21.44 17.15
CA LEU A 46 -15.56 22.58 16.44
C LEU A 46 -15.93 23.71 17.38
N TYR A 47 -16.52 23.41 18.53
CA TYR A 47 -16.80 24.40 19.58
C TYR A 47 -15.53 25.17 19.99
N TRP A 48 -14.42 24.48 20.20
CA TRP A 48 -13.17 25.14 20.57
C TRP A 48 -12.51 25.89 19.39
N VAL A 49 -12.73 25.48 18.16
CA VAL A 49 -12.32 26.25 16.97
C VAL A 49 -13.03 27.59 16.94
N ASP A 50 -14.38 27.60 17.04
CA ASP A 50 -15.21 28.83 17.04
C ASP A 50 -14.90 29.73 18.23
N ALA A 51 -14.74 29.16 19.42
CA ALA A 51 -14.43 29.90 20.63
C ALA A 51 -13.09 30.62 20.59
N LYS A 52 -12.11 30.08 19.82
CA LYS A 52 -10.78 30.68 19.64
C LYS A 52 -10.76 31.90 18.71
N GLU A 53 -11.64 31.96 17.73
CA GLU A 53 -11.78 33.16 16.88
C GLU A 53 -12.25 34.41 17.67
N GLY A 54 -12.93 34.19 18.78
CA GLY A 54 -13.48 35.29 19.63
C GLY A 54 -12.72 35.57 20.92
N SER A 55 -11.80 34.76 21.38
CA SER A 55 -11.19 34.94 22.71
C SER A 55 -9.65 34.80 22.68
N LYS A 56 -8.97 35.62 23.51
CA LYS A 56 -7.54 35.53 23.83
C LYS A 56 -7.19 34.24 24.64
N MET A 57 -7.70 33.11 24.26
CA MET A 57 -7.33 31.85 24.90
C MET A 57 -5.97 31.40 24.39
N GLY A 58 -5.05 31.22 25.29
CA GLY A 58 -3.61 31.06 25.16
C GLY A 58 -3.08 30.14 24.05
N ASP A 59 -1.76 30.12 23.88
CA ASP A 59 -0.93 29.46 22.83
C ASP A 59 -1.07 27.92 22.70
N SER A 60 -2.15 27.32 23.16
CA SER A 60 -2.32 25.87 23.14
C SER A 60 -2.61 25.34 21.72
N VAL A 61 -1.79 24.37 21.30
CA VAL A 61 -1.98 23.63 20.04
C VAL A 61 -3.21 22.71 20.14
N MET A 62 -4.10 22.78 19.15
CA MET A 62 -5.21 21.84 18.98
C MET A 62 -4.91 20.85 17.88
N ILE A 63 -5.21 19.59 18.13
CA ILE A 63 -4.99 18.50 17.17
C ILE A 63 -6.28 17.69 17.07
N GLY A 64 -6.80 17.55 15.84
CA GLY A 64 -7.85 16.62 15.50
C GLY A 64 -7.33 15.48 14.64
N VAL A 65 -7.75 14.25 14.93
CA VAL A 65 -7.36 13.06 14.16
C VAL A 65 -8.59 12.44 13.53
N ILE A 66 -8.56 12.23 12.22
CA ILE A 66 -9.69 11.63 11.47
C ILE A 66 -9.17 10.67 10.39
N ASN A 67 -10.02 9.74 9.97
CA ASN A 67 -9.66 8.85 8.86
C ASN A 67 -10.20 9.35 7.51
N TYR A 68 -9.50 8.93 6.43
CA TYR A 68 -9.83 9.29 5.04
C TYR A 68 -11.27 8.99 4.63
N ASP A 69 -11.88 7.92 5.17
CA ASP A 69 -13.24 7.50 4.77
C ASP A 69 -14.35 8.31 5.47
N LEU A 70 -14.00 9.08 6.50
CA LEU A 70 -14.93 9.95 7.23
C LEU A 70 -14.76 11.42 6.87
N ILE A 71 -13.55 11.90 6.54
CA ILE A 71 -13.29 13.33 6.38
C ILE A 71 -14.25 13.98 5.37
N PHE A 72 -14.50 13.34 4.22
CA PHE A 72 -15.38 13.91 3.19
C PHE A 72 -16.88 13.87 3.54
N ARG A 73 -17.24 13.21 4.64
CA ARG A 73 -18.60 13.21 5.19
C ARG A 73 -18.83 14.33 6.21
N ARG A 74 -17.77 15.05 6.58
CA ARG A 74 -17.73 16.12 7.58
C ARG A 74 -17.51 17.45 6.86
N LYS A 75 -18.61 18.03 6.35
CA LYS A 75 -18.56 19.28 5.56
C LYS A 75 -18.04 20.48 6.35
N GLU A 76 -18.15 20.42 7.66
CA GLU A 76 -17.70 21.41 8.63
C GLU A 76 -16.20 21.73 8.46
N PHE A 77 -15.40 20.79 8.02
CA PHE A 77 -13.98 21.03 7.76
C PHE A 77 -13.70 21.98 6.59
N LEU A 78 -14.67 22.22 5.69
CA LEU A 78 -14.51 23.18 4.61
C LEU A 78 -14.54 24.65 5.12
N GLU A 79 -15.00 24.87 6.34
CA GLU A 79 -15.08 26.17 7.00
C GLU A 79 -13.83 26.45 7.85
N LEU A 80 -12.94 25.47 8.03
CA LEU A 80 -11.72 25.65 8.79
C LEU A 80 -10.76 26.60 8.06
N ASN A 81 -10.20 27.52 8.81
CA ASN A 81 -9.19 28.47 8.35
C ASN A 81 -7.92 28.37 9.19
N ASP A 82 -6.80 28.82 8.67
CA ASP A 82 -5.52 28.94 9.35
C ASP A 82 -5.07 27.66 10.08
N PHE A 83 -5.18 26.51 9.40
CA PHE A 83 -4.82 25.21 9.96
C PHE A 83 -3.72 24.52 9.17
N THR A 84 -3.02 23.60 9.82
CA THR A 84 -2.11 22.65 9.16
C THR A 84 -2.82 21.34 8.93
N ILE A 85 -2.81 20.83 7.69
CA ILE A 85 -3.23 19.46 7.41
C ILE A 85 -2.02 18.52 7.34
N ILE A 86 -2.13 17.37 7.98
CA ILE A 86 -1.14 16.29 7.94
C ILE A 86 -1.82 15.08 7.33
N LEU A 87 -1.31 14.64 6.18
CA LEU A 87 -1.84 13.47 5.46
C LEU A 87 -0.87 12.30 5.65
N ASP A 88 -1.23 11.38 6.54
CA ASP A 88 -0.48 10.14 6.72
C ASP A 88 -0.88 9.13 5.65
N GLU A 89 0.07 8.51 4.98
CA GLU A 89 -0.10 7.69 3.78
C GLU A 89 -0.80 8.48 2.65
N SER A 90 -0.20 9.62 2.26
CA SER A 90 -0.76 10.51 1.23
C SER A 90 -0.96 9.87 -0.14
N SER A 91 -0.38 8.71 -0.40
CA SER A 91 -0.70 7.86 -1.56
C SER A 91 -2.19 7.54 -1.69
N LEU A 92 -2.96 7.61 -0.60
CA LEU A 92 -4.41 7.38 -0.61
C LEU A 92 -5.21 8.45 -1.36
N ILE A 93 -4.62 9.61 -1.65
CA ILE A 93 -5.25 10.70 -2.41
C ILE A 93 -4.70 10.85 -3.84
N GLN A 94 -3.89 9.91 -4.32
CA GLN A 94 -3.27 10.01 -5.65
C GLN A 94 -4.26 10.03 -6.82
N ASN A 95 -5.48 9.51 -6.64
CA ASN A 95 -6.54 9.60 -7.65
C ASN A 95 -7.49 10.76 -7.31
N GLU A 96 -7.42 11.83 -8.10
CA GLU A 96 -8.17 13.07 -7.93
C GLU A 96 -9.69 12.88 -7.99
N LYS A 97 -10.18 11.82 -8.66
CA LYS A 97 -11.61 11.54 -8.85
C LYS A 97 -12.27 10.81 -7.68
N THR A 98 -11.52 10.48 -6.64
CA THR A 98 -12.11 9.88 -5.44
C THR A 98 -12.72 10.94 -4.55
N LYS A 99 -13.84 10.61 -3.89
CA LYS A 99 -14.54 11.53 -2.97
C LYS A 99 -13.61 12.13 -1.90
N ARG A 100 -12.68 11.34 -1.38
CA ARG A 100 -11.69 11.80 -0.39
C ARG A 100 -10.70 12.79 -0.97
N SER A 101 -10.19 12.53 -2.19
CA SER A 101 -9.25 13.44 -2.87
C SER A 101 -9.92 14.75 -3.26
N GLU A 102 -11.11 14.68 -3.88
CA GLU A 102 -11.90 15.86 -4.23
C GLU A 102 -12.21 16.73 -3.00
N PHE A 103 -12.53 16.11 -1.88
CA PHE A 103 -12.80 16.84 -0.65
C PHE A 103 -11.55 17.51 -0.09
N ILE A 104 -10.43 16.78 -0.01
CA ILE A 104 -9.15 17.31 0.52
C ILE A 104 -8.64 18.44 -0.36
N LEU A 105 -8.78 18.35 -1.70
CA LEU A 105 -8.42 19.43 -2.63
C LEU A 105 -9.28 20.70 -2.47
N ARG A 106 -10.44 20.61 -1.85
CA ARG A 106 -11.33 21.77 -1.55
C ARG A 106 -11.03 22.41 -0.21
N LEU A 107 -10.28 21.76 0.66
CA LEU A 107 -9.82 22.36 1.91
C LEU A 107 -8.81 23.47 1.60
N ASN A 108 -8.77 24.48 2.48
CA ASN A 108 -7.84 25.61 2.34
C ASN A 108 -6.88 25.67 3.55
N PRO A 109 -5.98 24.68 3.72
CA PRO A 109 -5.02 24.69 4.81
C PRO A 109 -3.94 25.76 4.58
N LYS A 110 -3.47 26.37 5.67
CA LYS A 110 -2.28 27.25 5.65
C LYS A 110 -1.01 26.48 5.35
N ASN A 111 -0.87 25.30 5.94
CA ASN A 111 0.28 24.43 5.72
C ASN A 111 -0.18 23.00 5.38
N VAL A 112 0.58 22.32 4.54
CA VAL A 112 0.35 20.93 4.15
C VAL A 112 1.60 20.12 4.46
N ILE A 113 1.43 19.02 5.22
CA ILE A 113 2.45 18.01 5.46
C ILE A 113 1.93 16.69 4.92
N MET A 114 2.68 16.04 4.06
CA MET A 114 2.33 14.74 3.51
C MET A 114 3.42 13.72 3.85
N LEU A 115 3.00 12.58 4.38
CA LEU A 115 3.86 11.46 4.71
C LEU A 115 3.45 10.26 3.86
N SER A 116 4.40 9.61 3.21
CA SER A 116 4.13 8.36 2.50
C SER A 116 5.43 7.57 2.31
N GLY A 117 5.34 6.27 2.52
CA GLY A 117 6.41 5.34 2.17
C GLY A 117 6.43 4.95 0.68
N THR A 118 5.37 5.30 -0.06
CA THR A 118 5.17 4.95 -1.48
C THR A 118 4.40 6.07 -2.18
N VAL A 119 5.07 7.15 -2.53
CA VAL A 119 4.44 8.42 -2.97
C VAL A 119 3.47 8.23 -4.15
N CYS A 120 3.84 7.40 -5.13
CA CYS A 120 3.02 7.18 -6.34
C CYS A 120 3.04 5.73 -6.84
N GLY A 121 3.66 4.80 -6.11
CA GLY A 121 3.80 3.40 -6.52
C GLY A 121 4.46 3.24 -7.91
N GLY A 122 5.42 4.12 -8.27
CA GLY A 122 6.09 4.14 -9.57
C GLY A 122 5.19 4.58 -10.73
N LYS A 123 4.11 5.31 -10.44
CA LYS A 123 3.17 5.86 -11.43
C LYS A 123 3.17 7.38 -11.35
N TYR A 124 3.96 8.05 -12.18
CA TYR A 124 4.08 9.51 -12.11
C TYR A 124 2.77 10.25 -12.45
N GLU A 125 1.88 9.62 -13.21
CA GLU A 125 0.52 10.14 -13.44
C GLU A 125 -0.28 10.35 -12.15
N ASN A 126 0.10 9.68 -11.06
CA ASN A 126 -0.57 9.76 -9.76
C ASN A 126 -0.01 10.85 -8.84
N LEU A 127 1.03 11.60 -9.25
CA LEU A 127 1.66 12.62 -8.42
C LEU A 127 0.90 13.95 -8.41
N TRP A 128 0.11 14.24 -9.44
CA TRP A 128 -0.48 15.57 -9.63
C TRP A 128 -1.26 16.07 -8.42
N THR A 129 -2.12 15.25 -7.83
CA THR A 129 -2.95 15.64 -6.67
C THR A 129 -2.10 16.09 -5.48
N GLN A 130 -1.04 15.34 -5.19
CA GLN A 130 -0.13 15.66 -4.09
C GLN A 130 0.67 16.95 -4.38
N LEU A 131 1.19 17.09 -5.59
CA LEU A 131 1.93 18.28 -6.01
C LEU A 131 1.05 19.54 -6.04
N HIS A 132 -0.21 19.39 -6.43
CA HIS A 132 -1.18 20.48 -6.39
C HIS A 132 -1.44 20.97 -4.97
N LEU A 133 -1.61 20.05 -4.01
CA LEU A 133 -1.74 20.39 -2.59
C LEU A 133 -0.50 21.06 -2.00
N LEU A 134 0.70 20.72 -2.49
CA LEU A 134 1.95 21.39 -2.13
C LEU A 134 2.12 22.78 -2.77
N GLY A 135 1.10 23.27 -3.45
CA GLY A 135 1.08 24.60 -4.03
C GLY A 135 1.58 24.70 -5.49
N TRP A 136 1.84 23.57 -6.17
CA TRP A 136 2.13 23.63 -7.59
C TRP A 136 0.84 23.75 -8.43
N THR A 137 0.51 24.96 -8.83
CA THR A 137 -0.75 25.31 -9.50
C THR A 137 -0.85 24.88 -10.97
N ILE A 138 -0.05 23.92 -11.42
CA ILE A 138 -0.15 23.36 -12.77
C ILE A 138 -1.48 22.64 -12.96
N SER A 139 -2.16 22.85 -14.09
CA SER A 139 -3.35 22.05 -14.40
C SER A 139 -2.98 20.59 -14.67
N GLN A 140 -3.88 19.66 -14.34
CA GLN A 140 -3.65 18.23 -14.57
C GLN A 140 -3.39 17.91 -16.05
N ASP A 141 -4.11 18.56 -16.97
CA ASP A 141 -3.91 18.36 -18.41
C ASP A 141 -2.50 18.79 -18.84
N THR A 142 -2.04 19.95 -18.34
CA THR A 142 -0.67 20.44 -18.63
C THR A 142 0.38 19.52 -18.00
N TYR A 143 0.17 19.07 -16.76
CA TYR A 143 1.04 18.10 -16.10
C TYR A 143 1.17 16.81 -16.92
N ASN A 144 0.05 16.23 -17.32
CA ASN A 144 0.02 15.01 -18.12
C ASN A 144 0.72 15.19 -19.48
N LYS A 145 0.52 16.33 -20.16
CA LYS A 145 1.19 16.63 -21.43
C LYS A 145 2.70 16.80 -21.27
N GLN A 146 3.17 17.29 -20.15
CA GLN A 146 4.59 17.56 -19.92
C GLN A 146 5.37 16.33 -19.44
N TYR A 147 4.75 15.44 -18.66
CA TYR A 147 5.49 14.40 -17.95
C TYR A 147 5.09 12.98 -18.32
N ILE A 148 3.94 12.75 -18.96
CA ILE A 148 3.43 11.42 -19.26
C ILE A 148 3.36 11.19 -20.76
N ASN A 149 3.91 10.08 -21.24
CA ASN A 149 3.75 9.62 -22.61
C ASN A 149 2.51 8.72 -22.72
N TRP A 150 1.59 9.10 -23.57
CA TRP A 150 0.33 8.40 -23.77
C TRP A 150 0.30 7.66 -25.10
N THR A 151 -0.22 6.44 -25.09
CA THR A 151 -0.50 5.64 -26.29
C THR A 151 -2.00 5.41 -26.41
N LEU A 152 -2.52 5.43 -27.64
CA LEU A 152 -3.89 5.07 -27.93
C LEU A 152 -3.99 3.56 -28.15
N THR A 153 -4.80 2.89 -27.36
CA THR A 153 -5.16 1.49 -27.56
C THR A 153 -6.64 1.36 -27.93
N LYS A 154 -6.99 0.29 -28.61
CA LYS A 154 -8.41 -0.07 -28.87
C LYS A 154 -8.79 -1.20 -27.92
N ASP A 155 -10.01 -1.15 -27.45
CA ASP A 155 -10.60 -2.25 -26.71
C ASP A 155 -11.04 -3.36 -27.68
N ASP A 156 -10.66 -4.60 -27.41
CA ASP A 156 -10.85 -5.74 -28.34
C ASP A 156 -12.32 -6.10 -28.60
N GLY A 157 -13.27 -5.55 -27.87
CA GLY A 157 -14.70 -5.84 -28.04
C GLY A 157 -15.58 -4.67 -28.47
N SER A 158 -15.23 -3.44 -28.05
CA SER A 158 -16.09 -2.26 -28.29
C SER A 158 -15.57 -1.33 -29.38
N GLY A 159 -14.32 -1.50 -29.83
CA GLY A 159 -13.65 -0.58 -30.75
C GLY A 159 -13.36 0.81 -30.19
N ILE A 160 -13.68 1.05 -28.93
CA ILE A 160 -13.44 2.33 -28.24
C ILE A 160 -11.95 2.53 -28.05
N ARG A 161 -11.47 3.74 -28.37
CA ARG A 161 -10.06 4.09 -28.15
C ARG A 161 -9.88 4.66 -26.76
N HIS A 162 -8.92 4.09 -26.01
CA HIS A 162 -8.51 4.56 -24.69
C HIS A 162 -7.08 5.09 -24.74
N LYS A 163 -6.80 6.12 -23.93
CA LYS A 163 -5.43 6.54 -23.65
C LYS A 163 -4.90 5.71 -22.48
N ILE A 164 -3.77 5.07 -22.70
CA ILE A 164 -3.00 4.38 -21.65
C ILE A 164 -1.61 4.97 -21.61
N VAL A 165 -0.95 4.90 -20.45
CA VAL A 165 0.46 5.28 -20.34
C VAL A 165 1.28 4.34 -21.23
N ASN A 166 2.22 4.90 -22.01
CA ASN A 166 3.08 4.11 -22.87
C ASN A 166 3.89 3.13 -22.00
N LYS A 167 3.93 1.85 -22.39
CA LYS A 167 4.60 0.82 -21.61
C LYS A 167 6.12 0.83 -21.75
N ASP A 168 6.61 1.19 -22.93
CA ASP A 168 8.02 1.14 -23.28
C ASP A 168 8.77 2.42 -22.88
N ASP A 169 8.09 3.57 -22.99
CA ASP A 169 8.60 4.89 -22.61
C ASP A 169 7.48 5.69 -21.91
N PRO A 170 7.22 5.41 -20.61
CA PRO A 170 6.05 5.97 -19.91
C PRO A 170 6.18 7.45 -19.54
N TYR A 171 7.40 7.93 -19.30
CA TYR A 171 7.63 9.24 -18.67
C TYR A 171 8.68 10.05 -19.40
N LYS A 172 8.53 11.37 -19.36
CA LYS A 172 9.45 12.34 -19.96
C LYS A 172 9.70 13.52 -19.03
N ASN A 173 10.77 14.28 -19.28
CA ASN A 173 11.16 15.45 -18.47
C ASN A 173 11.27 15.13 -16.97
N VAL A 174 11.74 13.92 -16.61
CA VAL A 174 11.76 13.41 -15.23
C VAL A 174 12.61 14.30 -14.33
N ASP A 175 13.79 14.78 -14.79
CA ASP A 175 14.63 15.67 -14.00
C ASP A 175 13.96 17.00 -13.67
N ARG A 176 13.22 17.55 -14.63
CA ARG A 176 12.41 18.74 -14.39
C ARG A 176 11.30 18.48 -13.37
N LEU A 177 10.68 17.28 -13.41
CA LEU A 177 9.69 16.87 -12.41
C LEU A 177 10.31 16.81 -11.02
N LYS A 178 11.46 16.15 -10.86
CA LYS A 178 12.22 16.08 -9.60
C LYS A 178 12.54 17.47 -9.05
N MET A 179 13.06 18.35 -9.90
CA MET A 179 13.36 19.74 -9.53
C MET A 179 12.10 20.44 -9.01
N LYS A 180 10.96 20.34 -9.74
CA LYS A 180 9.70 20.95 -9.32
C LYS A 180 9.16 20.35 -8.02
N MET A 181 9.29 19.06 -7.80
CA MET A 181 8.91 18.41 -6.53
C MET A 181 9.72 19.01 -5.35
N ARG A 182 11.04 19.16 -5.50
CA ARG A 182 11.90 19.77 -4.48
C ARG A 182 11.58 21.26 -4.23
N GLU A 183 11.33 22.04 -5.29
CA GLU A 183 10.89 23.44 -5.16
C GLU A 183 9.60 23.57 -4.34
N HIS A 184 8.73 22.57 -4.38
CA HIS A 184 7.49 22.51 -3.60
C HIS A 184 7.61 21.69 -2.29
N GLY A 185 8.84 21.52 -1.79
CA GLY A 185 9.11 20.97 -0.46
C GLY A 185 9.12 19.44 -0.37
N ALA A 186 9.17 18.70 -1.50
CA ALA A 186 9.34 17.26 -1.46
C ALA A 186 10.75 16.89 -0.98
N VAL A 187 10.79 16.08 0.09
CA VAL A 187 12.03 15.52 0.65
C VAL A 187 11.94 14.00 0.58
N PHE A 188 12.95 13.38 0.02
CA PHE A 188 13.07 11.94 -0.10
C PHE A 188 14.13 11.43 0.86
N MET A 189 13.75 10.48 1.70
CA MET A 189 14.65 9.83 2.65
C MET A 189 14.47 8.33 2.54
N LYS A 190 15.54 7.60 2.32
CA LYS A 190 15.52 6.14 2.39
C LYS A 190 15.71 5.70 3.84
N THR A 191 15.03 4.64 4.22
CA THR A 191 15.13 4.10 5.59
C THR A 191 16.57 3.71 5.92
N GLU A 192 17.31 3.18 4.94
CA GLU A 192 18.70 2.76 5.05
C GLU A 192 19.68 3.94 5.20
N GLU A 193 19.29 5.14 4.82
CA GLU A 193 20.08 6.37 5.01
C GLU A 193 19.93 6.93 6.44
N CYS A 194 18.85 6.55 7.12
CA CYS A 194 18.49 7.06 8.44
C CYS A 194 18.76 6.06 9.56
N PHE A 195 18.74 4.77 9.26
CA PHE A 195 18.84 3.68 10.23
C PHE A 195 19.74 2.57 9.71
N ASP A 196 20.55 2.02 10.60
CA ASP A 196 21.30 0.80 10.31
C ASP A 196 20.36 -0.42 10.36
N LEU A 197 19.98 -0.90 9.19
CA LEU A 197 19.08 -2.03 9.02
C LEU A 197 19.83 -3.22 8.43
N PRO A 198 19.43 -4.46 8.75
CA PRO A 198 20.10 -5.65 8.24
C PRO A 198 19.88 -5.82 6.74
N GLU A 199 20.72 -6.66 6.13
CA GLU A 199 20.66 -6.98 4.70
C GLU A 199 19.32 -7.63 4.31
N GLN A 200 18.89 -7.38 3.07
CA GLN A 200 17.72 -7.98 2.45
C GLN A 200 18.14 -8.95 1.34
N THR A 201 17.71 -10.20 1.44
CA THR A 201 18.00 -11.25 0.46
C THR A 201 16.71 -11.74 -0.19
N PHE A 202 16.65 -11.67 -1.53
CA PHE A 202 15.50 -12.13 -2.32
C PHE A 202 15.83 -13.48 -2.98
N ILE A 203 14.98 -14.47 -2.74
CA ILE A 203 15.14 -15.83 -3.22
C ILE A 203 13.91 -16.18 -4.07
N GLN A 204 14.13 -16.45 -5.35
CA GLN A 204 13.05 -16.91 -6.21
C GLN A 204 12.91 -18.44 -6.12
N VAL A 205 11.74 -18.89 -5.72
CA VAL A 205 11.34 -20.31 -5.73
C VAL A 205 10.55 -20.55 -7.01
N ASN A 206 11.15 -21.28 -7.93
CA ASN A 206 10.54 -21.55 -9.22
C ASN A 206 9.60 -22.76 -9.13
N CYS A 207 8.33 -22.57 -9.51
CA CYS A 207 7.33 -23.61 -9.63
C CYS A 207 6.94 -23.84 -11.09
N ASP A 208 6.46 -25.03 -11.43
CA ASP A 208 6.01 -25.31 -12.77
C ASP A 208 4.52 -24.94 -12.96
N THR A 209 4.14 -24.51 -14.17
CA THR A 209 2.73 -24.28 -14.51
C THR A 209 2.02 -25.58 -14.80
N THR A 210 0.78 -25.72 -14.35
CA THR A 210 -0.07 -26.89 -14.57
C THR A 210 -0.57 -27.00 -16.03
N LYS A 211 -1.13 -28.16 -16.39
CA LYS A 211 -1.79 -28.34 -17.68
C LYS A 211 -3.03 -27.47 -17.79
N GLU A 212 -3.75 -27.31 -16.69
CA GLU A 212 -4.95 -26.48 -16.51
C GLU A 212 -4.64 -25.01 -16.80
N TYR A 213 -3.52 -24.51 -16.26
CA TYR A 213 -3.06 -23.14 -16.53
C TYR A 213 -2.83 -22.91 -18.03
N ARG A 214 -2.08 -23.82 -18.68
CA ARG A 214 -1.73 -23.72 -20.11
C ARG A 214 -2.98 -23.79 -20.98
N LYS A 215 -3.95 -24.68 -20.66
CA LYS A 215 -5.22 -24.80 -21.36
C LYS A 215 -6.05 -23.52 -21.19
N PHE A 216 -6.23 -23.04 -19.96
CA PHE A 216 -7.01 -21.82 -19.72
C PHE A 216 -6.40 -20.57 -20.36
N ARG A 217 -5.05 -20.45 -20.35
CA ARG A 217 -4.36 -19.34 -21.03
C ARG A 217 -4.72 -19.29 -22.53
N LYS A 218 -4.86 -20.43 -23.18
CA LYS A 218 -5.20 -20.57 -24.60
C LYS A 218 -6.69 -20.38 -24.84
N ASP A 219 -7.52 -21.14 -24.15
CA ASP A 219 -8.93 -21.33 -24.47
C ASP A 219 -9.86 -20.39 -23.69
N SER A 220 -9.38 -19.76 -22.62
CA SER A 220 -10.12 -18.88 -21.70
C SER A 220 -11.27 -19.55 -20.95
N ILE A 221 -11.36 -20.87 -21.02
CA ILE A 221 -12.35 -21.68 -20.29
C ILE A 221 -11.73 -22.99 -19.83
N ILE A 222 -12.05 -23.40 -18.59
CA ILE A 222 -11.63 -24.68 -18.04
C ILE A 222 -12.55 -25.12 -16.91
N THR A 223 -12.76 -26.42 -16.77
CA THR A 223 -13.36 -27.06 -15.61
C THR A 223 -12.26 -27.72 -14.78
N ILE A 224 -12.22 -27.42 -13.50
CA ILE A 224 -11.26 -27.95 -12.52
C ILE A 224 -12.03 -28.86 -11.56
N GLN A 225 -11.53 -30.06 -11.38
CA GLN A 225 -12.01 -30.97 -10.35
C GLN A 225 -11.28 -30.62 -9.03
N THR A 226 -12.05 -30.32 -8.01
CA THR A 226 -11.56 -30.21 -6.63
C THR A 226 -12.16 -31.35 -5.81
N ASP A 227 -11.63 -31.62 -4.63
CA ASP A 227 -12.08 -32.74 -3.79
C ASP A 227 -13.59 -32.75 -3.51
N ASN A 228 -14.23 -31.57 -3.53
CA ASN A 228 -15.64 -31.40 -3.14
C ASN A 228 -16.56 -30.93 -4.27
N LYS A 229 -16.04 -30.45 -5.37
CA LYS A 229 -16.86 -29.86 -6.45
C LYS A 229 -16.12 -29.69 -7.77
N GLU A 230 -16.88 -29.60 -8.81
CA GLU A 230 -16.45 -29.13 -10.13
C GLU A 230 -16.51 -27.59 -10.17
N VAL A 231 -15.43 -26.93 -10.58
CA VAL A 231 -15.37 -25.47 -10.70
C VAL A 231 -15.08 -25.11 -12.16
N GLU A 232 -16.01 -24.43 -12.80
CA GLU A 232 -15.82 -23.89 -14.14
C GLU A 232 -15.28 -22.45 -14.06
N LEU A 233 -14.16 -22.18 -14.74
CA LEU A 233 -13.57 -20.86 -14.86
C LEU A 233 -13.77 -20.37 -16.31
N VAL A 234 -14.43 -19.22 -16.46
CA VAL A 234 -14.72 -18.59 -17.76
C VAL A 234 -14.10 -17.18 -17.76
N GLY A 235 -13.04 -17.01 -18.54
CA GLY A 235 -12.33 -15.74 -18.71
C GLY A 235 -12.94 -14.90 -19.85
N ASP A 236 -14.20 -14.53 -19.73
CA ASP A 236 -14.96 -13.73 -20.68
C ASP A 236 -14.50 -12.28 -20.80
N THR A 237 -13.86 -11.76 -19.77
CA THR A 237 -13.23 -10.45 -19.74
C THR A 237 -11.73 -10.55 -19.46
N ILE A 238 -10.96 -9.54 -19.88
CA ILE A 238 -9.52 -9.46 -19.59
C ILE A 238 -9.27 -9.53 -18.08
N LEU A 239 -10.13 -8.87 -17.30
CA LEU A 239 -9.98 -8.84 -15.84
C LEU A 239 -10.24 -10.23 -15.23
N ALA A 240 -11.33 -10.89 -15.61
CA ALA A 240 -11.65 -12.24 -15.16
C ALA A 240 -10.57 -13.24 -15.59
N LYS A 241 -10.11 -13.18 -16.85
CA LYS A 241 -9.01 -14.03 -17.34
C LYS A 241 -7.75 -13.86 -16.52
N ARG A 242 -7.33 -12.61 -16.22
CA ARG A 242 -6.15 -12.34 -15.39
C ARG A 242 -6.32 -12.86 -13.96
N GLN A 243 -7.49 -12.69 -13.37
CA GLN A 243 -7.78 -13.20 -12.03
C GLN A 243 -7.68 -14.72 -11.99
N TYR A 244 -8.30 -15.43 -12.92
CA TYR A 244 -8.27 -16.89 -12.96
C TYR A 244 -6.88 -17.44 -13.28
N LEU A 245 -6.09 -16.79 -14.13
CA LEU A 245 -4.70 -17.17 -14.34
C LEU A 245 -3.88 -17.09 -13.04
N ARG A 246 -4.13 -16.09 -12.19
CA ARG A 246 -3.49 -15.99 -10.87
C ARG A 246 -3.93 -17.09 -9.92
N MET A 247 -5.24 -17.40 -9.88
CA MET A 247 -5.78 -18.51 -9.09
C MET A 247 -5.20 -19.85 -9.52
N LEU A 248 -4.99 -20.04 -10.84
CA LEU A 248 -4.37 -21.23 -11.41
C LEU A 248 -2.86 -21.34 -11.09
N CYS A 249 -2.19 -20.25 -10.82
CA CYS A 249 -0.82 -20.25 -10.30
C CYS A 249 -0.76 -20.51 -8.79
N GLY A 250 -1.79 -20.13 -8.03
CA GLY A 250 -1.86 -20.29 -6.58
C GLY A 250 -2.62 -21.56 -6.16
N GLN A 251 -3.87 -21.38 -5.77
CA GLN A 251 -4.72 -22.42 -5.15
C GLN A 251 -4.96 -23.68 -5.98
N TYR A 252 -4.78 -23.64 -7.30
CA TYR A 252 -4.92 -24.79 -8.18
C TYR A 252 -3.60 -25.36 -8.69
N ASN A 253 -2.49 -24.98 -8.05
CA ASN A 253 -1.16 -25.46 -8.44
C ASN A 253 -0.54 -26.36 -7.37
N ILE A 254 -0.63 -27.67 -7.59
CA ILE A 254 -0.12 -28.68 -6.66
C ILE A 254 1.41 -28.58 -6.50
N ASP A 255 2.15 -28.30 -7.59
CA ASP A 255 3.62 -28.15 -7.54
C ASP A 255 4.02 -26.98 -6.65
N LYS A 256 3.29 -25.87 -6.72
CA LYS A 256 3.52 -24.70 -5.86
C LYS A 256 3.18 -24.97 -4.39
N LEU A 257 2.10 -25.69 -4.14
CA LEU A 257 1.73 -26.12 -2.78
C LEU A 257 2.77 -27.08 -2.20
N GLN A 258 3.31 -28.01 -3.01
CA GLN A 258 4.40 -28.90 -2.58
C GLN A 258 5.68 -28.10 -2.29
N SER A 259 6.05 -27.16 -3.16
CA SER A 259 7.19 -26.27 -2.94
C SER A 259 7.04 -25.44 -1.66
N PHE A 260 5.81 -25.02 -1.33
CA PHE A 260 5.51 -24.32 -0.08
C PHE A 260 5.69 -25.26 1.13
N LEU A 261 5.16 -26.49 1.06
CA LEU A 261 5.35 -27.52 2.09
C LEU A 261 6.84 -27.78 2.35
N ASP A 262 7.64 -27.97 1.30
CA ASP A 262 9.06 -28.25 1.41
C ASP A 262 9.80 -27.06 2.05
N LEU A 263 9.46 -25.83 1.68
CA LEU A 263 10.05 -24.63 2.26
C LEU A 263 9.71 -24.47 3.74
N VAL A 264 8.44 -24.66 4.14
CA VAL A 264 8.02 -24.59 5.53
C VAL A 264 8.66 -25.69 6.36
N HIS A 265 8.74 -26.92 5.82
CA HIS A 265 9.37 -28.06 6.49
C HIS A 265 10.89 -27.86 6.70
N SER A 266 11.54 -27.08 5.84
CA SER A 266 12.99 -26.84 5.89
C SER A 266 13.46 -25.96 7.05
N THR A 267 12.54 -25.30 7.76
CA THR A 267 12.88 -24.36 8.83
C THR A 267 11.88 -24.41 9.99
N GLN A 268 12.36 -24.15 11.20
CA GLN A 268 11.54 -23.96 12.40
C GLN A 268 11.41 -22.48 12.78
N ASP A 269 11.87 -21.57 11.94
CA ASP A 269 11.78 -20.14 12.23
C ASP A 269 10.34 -19.64 12.08
N ARG A 270 10.08 -18.47 12.69
CA ARG A 270 8.84 -17.72 12.52
C ARG A 270 8.73 -17.23 11.06
N LEU A 271 7.63 -17.55 10.41
CA LEU A 271 7.39 -17.23 8.99
C LEU A 271 6.20 -16.28 8.83
N ILE A 272 6.32 -15.34 7.91
CA ILE A 272 5.20 -14.53 7.42
C ILE A 272 4.86 -14.98 6.00
N VAL A 273 3.60 -15.26 5.73
CA VAL A 273 3.15 -15.72 4.41
C VAL A 273 2.13 -14.76 3.85
N PHE A 274 2.47 -14.09 2.74
CA PHE A 274 1.54 -13.23 2.03
C PHE A 274 0.78 -14.00 0.94
N TYR A 275 -0.54 -13.77 0.90
CA TYR A 275 -1.46 -14.41 -0.05
C TYR A 275 -2.50 -13.42 -0.58
N ASN A 276 -3.21 -13.82 -1.67
CA ASN A 276 -4.27 -13.00 -2.29
C ASN A 276 -5.67 -13.57 -2.11
N PHE A 277 -5.87 -14.90 -2.23
CA PHE A 277 -7.19 -15.53 -2.30
C PHE A 277 -7.50 -16.36 -1.05
N ASN A 278 -8.76 -16.36 -0.63
CA ASN A 278 -9.16 -17.09 0.59
C ASN A 278 -8.92 -18.62 0.47
N GLU A 279 -9.07 -19.18 -0.73
CA GLU A 279 -8.79 -20.60 -0.93
C GLU A 279 -7.30 -20.93 -0.84
N GLU A 280 -6.41 -20.01 -1.22
CA GLU A 280 -4.97 -20.13 -0.93
C GLU A 280 -4.76 -20.26 0.59
N LEU A 281 -5.40 -19.37 1.37
CA LEU A 281 -5.29 -19.40 2.82
C LEU A 281 -5.70 -20.76 3.41
N ASN A 282 -6.86 -21.30 2.96
CA ASN A 282 -7.37 -22.57 3.47
C ASN A 282 -6.36 -23.71 3.26
N GLN A 283 -5.80 -23.81 2.06
CA GLN A 283 -4.83 -24.84 1.71
C GLN A 283 -3.50 -24.66 2.46
N LEU A 284 -3.01 -23.41 2.56
CA LEU A 284 -1.77 -23.11 3.26
C LEU A 284 -1.89 -23.38 4.78
N LYS A 285 -3.06 -23.08 5.37
CA LYS A 285 -3.35 -23.42 6.78
C LYS A 285 -3.38 -24.93 6.99
N SER A 286 -4.01 -25.69 6.11
CA SER A 286 -4.04 -27.16 6.21
C SER A 286 -2.62 -27.75 6.16
N ILE A 287 -1.71 -27.16 5.36
CA ILE A 287 -0.29 -27.56 5.34
C ILE A 287 0.39 -27.22 6.67
N ALA A 288 0.16 -26.04 7.21
CA ALA A 288 0.73 -25.62 8.50
C ALA A 288 0.25 -26.51 9.64
N GLU A 289 -1.04 -26.84 9.68
CA GLU A 289 -1.66 -27.74 10.65
C GLU A 289 -1.08 -29.16 10.55
N ALA A 290 -0.90 -29.69 9.33
CA ALA A 290 -0.29 -31.00 9.12
C ALA A 290 1.19 -31.08 9.57
N LEU A 291 1.86 -29.93 9.63
CA LEU A 291 3.23 -29.79 10.15
C LEU A 291 3.25 -29.39 11.64
N GLU A 292 2.10 -29.37 12.31
CA GLU A 292 1.96 -28.96 13.72
C GLU A 292 2.55 -27.58 14.02
N ARG A 293 2.49 -26.65 13.03
CA ARG A 293 2.99 -25.27 13.17
C ARG A 293 1.88 -24.37 13.71
N PRO A 294 2.12 -23.62 14.81
CA PRO A 294 1.18 -22.62 15.31
C PRO A 294 0.85 -21.54 14.25
N VAL A 295 -0.41 -21.16 14.13
CA VAL A 295 -0.90 -20.27 13.09
C VAL A 295 -1.45 -18.99 13.66
N SER A 296 -1.07 -17.86 13.05
CA SER A 296 -1.70 -16.56 13.20
C SER A 296 -2.27 -16.09 11.85
N GLU A 297 -3.29 -15.23 11.89
CA GLU A 297 -3.99 -14.76 10.68
C GLU A 297 -4.34 -13.29 10.75
N VAL A 298 -4.01 -12.55 9.66
CA VAL A 298 -4.42 -11.16 9.51
C VAL A 298 -5.02 -10.95 8.13
N ASN A 299 -6.32 -10.66 8.10
CA ASN A 299 -7.06 -10.33 6.89
C ASN A 299 -8.11 -9.24 7.16
N GLY A 300 -9.04 -9.00 6.23
CA GLY A 300 -10.09 -8.00 6.38
C GLY A 300 -11.10 -8.28 7.50
N LEU A 301 -11.16 -9.51 8.04
CA LEU A 301 -12.12 -9.96 9.04
C LEU A 301 -11.46 -10.36 10.36
N VAL A 302 -10.24 -10.89 10.30
CA VAL A 302 -9.50 -11.45 11.43
C VAL A 302 -8.20 -10.68 11.62
N LYS A 303 -7.88 -10.36 12.87
CA LYS A 303 -6.58 -9.87 13.31
C LYS A 303 -6.16 -10.68 14.53
N ASP A 304 -5.58 -11.83 14.28
CA ASP A 304 -5.04 -12.73 15.30
C ASP A 304 -3.52 -12.83 15.14
N LEU A 305 -2.79 -12.44 16.17
CA LEU A 305 -1.34 -12.50 16.26
C LEU A 305 -0.86 -13.32 17.47
N ASP A 306 -1.72 -14.09 18.11
CA ASP A 306 -1.38 -14.78 19.35
C ASP A 306 -0.23 -15.77 19.15
N ALA A 307 -0.29 -16.64 18.13
CA ALA A 307 0.81 -17.54 17.82
C ALA A 307 2.07 -16.78 17.37
N TYR A 308 1.91 -15.70 16.61
CA TYR A 308 3.04 -14.85 16.22
C TYR A 308 3.78 -14.27 17.42
N GLU A 309 3.07 -13.82 18.43
CA GLU A 309 3.67 -13.18 19.60
C GLU A 309 4.33 -14.18 20.55
N ASN A 310 3.75 -15.39 20.69
CA ASN A 310 4.11 -16.35 21.74
C ASN A 310 4.95 -17.53 21.25
N GLU A 311 4.93 -17.87 19.94
CA GLU A 311 5.56 -19.07 19.41
C GLU A 311 6.63 -18.74 18.37
N ASP A 312 7.86 -19.18 18.59
CA ASP A 312 9.01 -18.87 17.73
C ASP A 312 8.96 -19.57 16.36
N ASN A 313 8.21 -20.67 16.26
CA ASN A 313 8.02 -21.42 15.02
C ASN A 313 6.67 -21.15 14.34
N SER A 314 5.97 -20.08 14.70
CA SER A 314 4.65 -19.75 14.14
C SER A 314 4.69 -19.38 12.65
N ILE A 315 3.56 -19.62 11.97
CA ILE A 315 3.32 -19.13 10.60
C ILE A 315 2.19 -18.11 10.65
N THR A 316 2.47 -16.90 10.23
CA THR A 316 1.48 -15.83 10.17
C THR A 316 1.04 -15.58 8.73
N PHE A 317 -0.22 -15.87 8.44
CA PHE A 317 -0.82 -15.61 7.14
C PHE A 317 -1.37 -14.20 7.06
N VAL A 318 -0.92 -13.42 6.07
CA VAL A 318 -1.28 -12.01 5.92
C VAL A 318 -1.84 -11.77 4.53
N GLN A 319 -3.09 -11.32 4.45
CA GLN A 319 -3.66 -10.86 3.19
C GLN A 319 -3.11 -9.46 2.87
N TYR A 320 -2.69 -9.21 1.63
CA TYR A 320 -2.02 -7.95 1.26
C TYR A 320 -2.81 -6.69 1.63
N GLN A 321 -4.12 -6.70 1.47
CA GLN A 321 -4.97 -5.54 1.80
C GLN A 321 -4.98 -5.25 3.31
N ALA A 322 -4.93 -6.29 4.14
CA ALA A 322 -4.82 -6.17 5.59
C ALA A 322 -3.39 -5.86 6.05
N GLY A 323 -2.40 -6.22 5.25
CA GLY A 323 -0.99 -5.86 5.49
C GLY A 323 -0.75 -4.35 5.55
N SER A 324 -1.64 -3.52 4.99
CA SER A 324 -1.61 -2.06 5.13
C SER A 324 -1.94 -1.56 6.55
N MET A 325 -2.43 -2.42 7.46
CA MET A 325 -2.84 -2.07 8.82
C MET A 325 -1.68 -1.70 9.77
N GLY A 326 -0.48 -1.45 9.27
CA GLY A 326 0.64 -1.01 10.10
C GLY A 326 1.17 -2.06 11.08
N LEU A 327 1.15 -3.33 10.68
CA LEU A 327 1.62 -4.45 11.48
C LEU A 327 3.12 -4.35 11.77
N ASN A 328 3.51 -4.69 13.00
CA ASN A 328 4.89 -4.81 13.43
C ASN A 328 5.25 -6.29 13.48
N LEU A 329 5.97 -6.78 12.45
CA LEU A 329 6.28 -8.20 12.31
C LEU A 329 7.79 -8.48 12.34
N GLN A 330 8.58 -7.62 12.99
CA GLN A 330 10.05 -7.72 13.05
C GLN A 330 10.58 -8.83 13.97
N LYS A 331 9.73 -9.55 14.72
CA LYS A 331 10.14 -10.80 15.38
C LYS A 331 10.44 -11.91 14.35
N ALA A 332 9.85 -11.83 13.16
CA ALA A 332 10.20 -12.66 12.01
C ALA A 332 11.22 -11.95 11.13
N ASN A 333 12.08 -12.73 10.48
CA ASN A 333 13.01 -12.24 9.47
C ASN A 333 12.81 -12.94 8.10
N LYS A 334 11.74 -13.70 7.92
CA LYS A 334 11.43 -14.44 6.70
C LYS A 334 10.01 -14.18 6.23
N ILE A 335 9.88 -13.78 4.95
CA ILE A 335 8.60 -13.63 4.27
C ILE A 335 8.53 -14.59 3.10
N ILE A 336 7.41 -15.29 2.96
CA ILE A 336 7.06 -16.09 1.79
C ILE A 336 5.95 -15.35 1.04
N TYR A 337 6.19 -15.00 -0.20
CA TYR A 337 5.18 -14.50 -1.12
C TYR A 337 4.62 -15.68 -1.91
N PHE A 338 3.51 -16.26 -1.44
CA PHE A 338 2.89 -17.41 -2.10
C PHE A 338 2.35 -17.03 -3.47
N THR A 339 1.64 -15.90 -3.57
CA THR A 339 1.28 -15.24 -4.83
C THR A 339 1.58 -13.75 -4.72
N LEU A 340 2.05 -13.13 -5.81
CA LEU A 340 2.42 -11.72 -5.80
C LEU A 340 1.20 -10.77 -5.87
N PRO A 341 1.27 -9.58 -5.25
CA PRO A 341 0.23 -8.58 -5.38
C PRO A 341 0.30 -7.87 -6.73
N LEU A 342 -0.80 -7.27 -7.18
CA LEU A 342 -0.82 -6.46 -8.40
C LEU A 342 -0.33 -5.02 -8.16
N LEU A 343 -0.41 -4.54 -6.93
CA LEU A 343 -0.02 -3.19 -6.54
C LEU A 343 1.39 -3.19 -5.95
N SER A 344 2.28 -2.41 -6.53
CA SER A 344 3.65 -2.25 -6.03
C SER A 344 3.68 -1.68 -4.60
N GLU A 345 2.73 -0.83 -4.25
CA GLU A 345 2.57 -0.31 -2.89
C GLU A 345 2.40 -1.43 -1.87
N HIS A 346 1.53 -2.41 -2.14
CA HIS A 346 1.35 -3.57 -1.26
C HIS A 346 2.63 -4.41 -1.13
N PHE A 347 3.38 -4.56 -2.24
CA PHE A 347 4.64 -5.29 -2.21
C PHE A 347 5.69 -4.55 -1.38
N GLU A 348 5.89 -3.26 -1.62
CA GLU A 348 6.85 -2.45 -0.87
C GLU A 348 6.49 -2.36 0.62
N GLN A 349 5.21 -2.15 0.95
CA GLN A 349 4.74 -2.13 2.33
C GLN A 349 4.92 -3.47 3.03
N SER A 350 4.69 -4.60 2.35
CA SER A 350 4.84 -5.94 2.92
C SER A 350 6.29 -6.23 3.35
N LYS A 351 7.27 -5.81 2.57
CA LYS A 351 8.70 -5.94 2.91
C LYS A 351 9.05 -5.20 4.20
N LYS A 352 8.50 -3.99 4.36
CA LYS A 352 8.72 -3.14 5.54
C LYS A 352 8.05 -3.67 6.82
N ARG A 353 7.31 -4.79 6.79
CA ARG A 353 6.76 -5.41 8.00
C ARG A 353 7.82 -6.10 8.85
N ILE A 354 8.87 -6.63 8.22
CA ILE A 354 10.00 -7.25 8.92
C ILE A 354 11.27 -6.39 8.84
N HIS A 355 11.51 -5.67 7.75
CA HIS A 355 12.67 -4.81 7.56
C HIS A 355 12.40 -3.40 8.09
N ARG A 356 12.61 -3.22 9.38
CA ARG A 356 12.32 -1.98 10.11
C ARG A 356 13.15 -1.89 11.38
N ILE A 357 13.09 -0.76 12.06
CA ILE A 357 13.78 -0.51 13.34
C ILE A 357 13.44 -1.63 14.33
N GLY A 358 14.48 -2.21 14.93
CA GLY A 358 14.39 -3.34 15.85
C GLY A 358 14.64 -4.71 15.20
N GLN A 359 14.75 -4.80 13.87
CA GLN A 359 15.23 -6.00 13.20
C GLN A 359 16.76 -6.05 13.23
N THR A 360 17.32 -7.18 13.67
CA THR A 360 18.77 -7.41 13.79
C THR A 360 19.27 -8.52 12.86
N ASN A 361 18.36 -9.32 12.31
CA ASN A 361 18.71 -10.46 11.46
C ASN A 361 18.49 -10.12 9.99
N THR A 362 19.33 -10.68 9.10
CA THR A 362 19.12 -10.63 7.64
C THR A 362 17.69 -11.01 7.29
N CYS A 363 17.04 -10.19 6.47
CA CYS A 363 15.66 -10.42 6.03
C CYS A 363 15.62 -11.24 4.74
N PHE A 364 14.95 -12.37 4.74
CA PHE A 364 14.79 -13.24 3.59
C PHE A 364 13.38 -13.14 3.00
N TYR A 365 13.31 -12.97 1.69
CA TYR A 365 12.07 -12.86 0.94
C TYR A 365 12.00 -13.95 -0.11
N TYR A 366 11.14 -14.94 0.08
CA TYR A 366 10.94 -16.04 -0.84
C TYR A 366 9.78 -15.71 -1.79
N LEU A 367 10.09 -15.57 -3.08
CA LEU A 367 9.10 -15.29 -4.12
C LEU A 367 8.78 -16.60 -4.85
N MET A 368 7.59 -17.13 -4.65
CA MET A 368 7.15 -18.36 -5.31
C MET A 368 6.53 -18.02 -6.67
N ILE A 369 7.24 -18.32 -7.75
CA ILE A 369 6.90 -17.89 -9.12
C ILE A 369 6.69 -19.09 -10.02
N CYS A 370 5.52 -19.19 -10.63
CA CYS A 370 5.25 -20.15 -11.70
C CYS A 370 5.92 -19.71 -13.00
N LYS A 371 6.78 -20.56 -13.56
CA LYS A 371 7.48 -20.29 -14.82
C LYS A 371 6.51 -20.14 -15.99
N ASN A 372 6.84 -19.27 -16.94
CA ASN A 372 6.02 -19.00 -18.14
C ASN A 372 4.56 -18.64 -17.81
N SER A 373 4.35 -17.89 -16.72
CA SER A 373 3.03 -17.52 -16.23
C SER A 373 2.84 -16.02 -16.10
N ILE A 374 1.61 -15.64 -15.75
CA ILE A 374 1.27 -14.26 -15.42
C ILE A 374 2.07 -13.74 -14.21
N GLU A 375 2.59 -14.62 -13.34
CA GLU A 375 3.36 -14.20 -12.17
C GLU A 375 4.72 -13.60 -12.56
N GLU A 376 5.38 -14.10 -13.63
CA GLU A 376 6.58 -13.46 -14.18
C GLU A 376 6.27 -12.06 -14.73
N GLU A 377 5.11 -11.88 -15.37
CA GLU A 377 4.70 -10.56 -15.87
C GLU A 377 4.42 -9.60 -14.69
N ILE A 378 3.80 -10.10 -13.62
CA ILE A 378 3.57 -9.33 -12.39
C ILE A 378 4.91 -8.95 -11.75
N GLN A 379 5.83 -9.91 -11.58
CA GLN A 379 7.14 -9.67 -11.00
C GLN A 379 7.92 -8.58 -11.78
N LYS A 380 7.95 -8.68 -13.11
CA LYS A 380 8.57 -7.64 -13.97
C LYS A 380 7.92 -6.27 -13.78
N THR A 381 6.60 -6.24 -13.67
CA THR A 381 5.86 -4.99 -13.45
C THR A 381 6.20 -4.39 -12.07
N LEU A 382 6.26 -5.20 -11.02
CA LEU A 382 6.63 -4.75 -9.67
C LEU A 382 8.06 -4.19 -9.67
N GLN A 383 9.01 -4.86 -10.32
CA GLN A 383 10.39 -4.38 -10.44
C GLN A 383 10.46 -3.05 -11.20
N MET A 384 9.82 -2.94 -12.35
CA MET A 384 9.76 -1.70 -13.13
C MET A 384 9.16 -0.53 -12.31
N ARG A 385 8.12 -0.79 -11.51
CA ARG A 385 7.51 0.23 -10.64
C ARG A 385 8.44 0.67 -9.51
N LYS A 386 9.23 -0.26 -8.97
CA LYS A 386 10.28 0.07 -8.02
C LYS A 386 11.34 0.94 -8.67
N ASP A 387 11.81 0.60 -9.86
CA ASP A 387 12.84 1.36 -10.58
C ASP A 387 12.40 2.80 -10.84
N PHE A 388 11.15 3.05 -11.23
CA PHE A 388 10.59 4.39 -11.36
C PHE A 388 10.48 5.12 -10.02
N THR A 389 10.15 4.42 -8.94
CA THR A 389 10.13 5.01 -7.61
C THR A 389 11.53 5.42 -7.18
N ASP A 390 12.50 4.52 -7.32
CA ASP A 390 13.91 4.77 -6.99
C ASP A 390 14.49 5.93 -7.83
N GLU A 391 14.06 6.07 -9.09
CA GLU A 391 14.45 7.20 -9.95
C GLU A 391 14.01 8.56 -9.39
N LEU A 392 12.84 8.66 -8.76
CA LEU A 392 12.40 9.91 -8.11
C LEU A 392 13.25 10.28 -6.89
N PHE A 393 13.85 9.28 -6.22
CA PHE A 393 14.70 9.49 -5.05
C PHE A 393 16.14 9.87 -5.42
N ARG A 394 16.61 9.56 -6.64
CA ARG A 394 17.95 9.92 -7.07
C ARG A 394 18.09 11.44 -7.17
N GLU A 395 19.24 11.94 -6.76
CA GLU A 395 19.59 13.32 -7.02
C GLU A 395 19.66 13.56 -8.53
N SER A 396 19.15 14.71 -8.98
CA SER A 396 19.31 15.08 -10.39
C SER A 396 20.77 15.45 -10.62
N ASP A 397 21.40 14.87 -11.64
CA ASP A 397 22.77 15.21 -12.08
C ASP A 397 22.89 16.64 -12.67
N LEU A 398 21.89 17.51 -12.42
CA LEU A 398 21.78 18.86 -12.96
C LEU A 398 22.33 19.94 -12.01
N TRP A 399 23.43 19.64 -11.27
CA TRP A 399 24.19 20.66 -10.54
C TRP A 399 25.66 20.64 -10.96
#